data_a6f90d7728cf50bc26fc2ba08d19c0ab
#
_entry.id   a6f90d7728cf50bc26fc2ba08d19c0ab
#
_cell.length_a   1.000
_cell.length_b   1.000
_cell.length_c   1.000
_cell.angle_alpha   90.00
_cell.angle_beta   90.00
_cell.angle_gamma   90.00
#
_symmetry.space_group_name_H-M   'P 1'
#
loop_
_entity.id
_entity.type
_entity.pdbx_description
1 polymer ?
#
loop_
_entity_poly.entity_id
_entity_poly.type
_entity_poly.pdbx_seq_one_letter_code
_entity_poly.pdbx_strand_id
1 'polypeptide(L)'
;REVVSITYDSQLHRHAFGALLSQNMEKDRALRYTSAGIHKDDLIFEIGSYPVKRFGSQGQQKSFVIAIKLAQFEYTRNVKGFKPILLFDDIFDKLDESRVSQIVQLVSQDSFGQVFISDTQYDRVENLAKSLPIKYHVWEIESGTAKPLNSLSHD
;
A
#
# COMPACT_ATOMS: atom_id res chain seq x y z
N ARG A 1 7.28 2.63 19.69
CA ARG A 1 6.59 1.92 18.62
C ARG A 1 5.10 2.07 18.81
N GLU A 2 4.39 2.43 17.76
CA GLU A 2 2.93 2.47 17.77
C GLU A 2 2.38 1.03 17.70
N VAL A 3 1.36 0.73 18.48
CA VAL A 3 0.64 -0.54 18.40
C VAL A 3 -0.44 -0.37 17.35
N VAL A 4 -0.40 -1.19 16.32
CA VAL A 4 -1.38 -1.16 15.23
C VAL A 4 -2.22 -2.43 15.23
N SER A 5 -3.50 -2.32 14.87
CA SER A 5 -4.39 -3.45 14.70
C SER A 5 -5.18 -3.35 13.41
N ILE A 6 -5.58 -4.51 12.89
CA ILE A 6 -6.46 -4.67 11.73
C ILE A 6 -7.55 -5.64 12.13
N THR A 7 -8.80 -5.19 12.04
CA THR A 7 -9.97 -6.04 12.33
C THR A 7 -10.83 -6.13 11.08
N TYR A 8 -11.20 -7.34 10.69
CA TYR A 8 -12.17 -7.57 9.63
C TYR A 8 -13.58 -7.47 10.20
N ASP A 9 -14.37 -6.51 9.74
CA ASP A 9 -15.77 -6.32 10.14
C ASP A 9 -16.70 -6.83 9.04
N SER A 10 -17.52 -7.79 9.38
CA SER A 10 -18.52 -8.39 8.49
C SER A 10 -19.82 -8.67 9.23
N GLN A 11 -20.94 -8.32 8.60
CA GLN A 11 -22.27 -8.68 9.08
C GLN A 11 -22.44 -10.21 9.14
N LEU A 12 -21.72 -10.95 8.29
CA LEU A 12 -21.81 -12.40 8.20
C LEU A 12 -21.16 -13.13 9.40
N HIS A 13 -20.37 -12.44 10.23
CA HIS A 13 -19.90 -13.00 11.50
C HIS A 13 -21.02 -13.17 12.52
N ARG A 14 -22.10 -12.40 12.38
CA ARG A 14 -23.18 -12.35 13.37
C ARG A 14 -24.51 -12.92 12.86
N HIS A 15 -24.66 -12.99 11.53
CA HIS A 15 -25.95 -13.36 10.89
C HIS A 15 -25.73 -14.24 9.67
N ALA A 16 -26.64 -15.18 9.44
CA ALA A 16 -26.66 -15.95 8.21
C ALA A 16 -27.05 -15.05 7.01
N PHE A 17 -26.37 -15.23 5.88
CA PHE A 17 -26.56 -14.39 4.70
C PHE A 17 -28.01 -14.33 4.21
N GLY A 18 -28.71 -15.49 4.15
CA GLY A 18 -30.12 -15.55 3.74
C GLY A 18 -31.04 -14.75 4.67
N ALA A 19 -30.78 -14.77 5.99
CA ALA A 19 -31.55 -13.99 6.96
C ALA A 19 -31.32 -12.48 6.74
N LEU A 20 -30.08 -12.04 6.51
CA LEU A 20 -29.77 -10.65 6.22
C LEU A 20 -30.46 -10.15 4.94
N LEU A 21 -30.47 -10.94 3.87
CA LEU A 21 -31.17 -10.59 2.63
C LEU A 21 -32.68 -10.43 2.86
N SER A 22 -33.28 -11.38 3.58
CA SER A 22 -34.73 -11.31 3.88
C SER A 22 -35.09 -10.10 4.72
N GLN A 23 -34.30 -9.79 5.76
CA GLN A 23 -34.52 -8.63 6.64
C GLN A 23 -34.34 -7.29 5.91
N ASN A 24 -33.47 -7.22 4.92
CA ASN A 24 -33.20 -5.98 4.20
C ASN A 24 -33.95 -5.84 2.89
N MET A 25 -34.82 -6.78 2.52
CA MET A 25 -35.46 -6.83 1.20
C MET A 25 -36.21 -5.54 0.82
N GLU A 26 -37.03 -4.98 1.72
CA GLU A 26 -37.80 -3.75 1.44
C GLU A 26 -36.84 -2.54 1.26
N LYS A 27 -35.84 -2.43 2.13
CA LYS A 27 -34.81 -1.39 2.05
C LYS A 27 -34.01 -1.49 0.75
N ASP A 28 -33.61 -2.69 0.37
CA ASP A 28 -32.82 -2.96 -0.82
C ASP A 28 -33.61 -2.66 -2.10
N ARG A 29 -34.92 -2.98 -2.12
CA ARG A 29 -35.82 -2.59 -3.21
C ARG A 29 -35.94 -1.09 -3.36
N ALA A 30 -36.06 -0.35 -2.25
CA ALA A 30 -36.12 1.11 -2.27
C ALA A 30 -34.81 1.74 -2.72
N LEU A 31 -33.68 1.21 -2.29
CA LEU A 31 -32.33 1.67 -2.64
C LEU A 31 -31.86 1.20 -4.02
N ARG A 32 -32.47 0.17 -4.60
CA ARG A 32 -32.07 -0.50 -5.84
C ARG A 32 -30.67 -1.14 -5.81
N TYR A 33 -30.18 -1.47 -4.62
CA TYR A 33 -28.95 -2.26 -4.41
C TYR A 33 -29.03 -3.01 -3.09
N THR A 34 -28.24 -4.09 -2.95
CA THR A 34 -28.16 -4.86 -1.71
C THR A 34 -27.35 -4.13 -0.65
N SER A 35 -27.90 -4.04 0.57
CA SER A 35 -27.26 -3.40 1.73
C SER A 35 -26.59 -4.41 2.68
N ALA A 36 -26.64 -5.72 2.36
CA ALA A 36 -26.03 -6.79 3.14
C ALA A 36 -25.20 -7.71 2.24
N GLY A 37 -24.09 -8.24 2.77
CA GLY A 37 -23.20 -9.17 2.07
C GLY A 37 -21.74 -8.72 2.09
N ILE A 38 -20.84 -9.57 1.57
CA ILE A 38 -19.38 -9.37 1.59
C ILE A 38 -18.90 -8.04 0.98
N HIS A 39 -19.67 -7.45 0.08
CA HIS A 39 -19.36 -6.12 -0.50
C HIS A 39 -19.58 -4.96 0.48
N LYS A 40 -20.14 -5.24 1.66
CA LYS A 40 -20.29 -4.30 2.78
C LYS A 40 -19.28 -4.54 3.90
N ASP A 41 -18.47 -5.57 3.77
CA ASP A 41 -17.43 -5.84 4.74
C ASP A 41 -16.34 -4.76 4.69
N ASP A 42 -15.71 -4.49 5.81
CA ASP A 42 -14.67 -3.47 5.92
C ASP A 42 -13.46 -4.00 6.72
N LEU A 43 -12.32 -3.35 6.53
CA LEU A 43 -11.14 -3.52 7.36
C LEU A 43 -10.98 -2.30 8.25
N ILE A 44 -11.14 -2.51 9.55
CA ILE A 44 -10.96 -1.46 10.54
C ILE A 44 -9.48 -1.40 10.92
N PHE A 45 -8.87 -0.25 10.70
CA PHE A 45 -7.47 0.03 11.00
C PHE A 45 -7.37 0.93 12.22
N GLU A 46 -6.58 0.53 13.21
CA GLU A 46 -6.41 1.29 14.45
C GLU A 46 -4.94 1.48 14.81
N ILE A 47 -4.64 2.62 15.44
CA ILE A 47 -3.38 2.89 16.13
C ILE A 47 -3.73 3.06 17.61
N GLY A 48 -3.22 2.16 18.46
CA GLY A 48 -3.72 2.01 19.81
C GLY A 48 -5.19 1.59 19.79
N SER A 49 -6.07 2.43 20.34
CA SER A 49 -7.54 2.21 20.32
C SER A 49 -8.27 3.21 19.43
N TYR A 50 -7.55 3.89 18.52
CA TYR A 50 -8.13 4.97 17.72
C TYR A 50 -8.12 4.61 16.22
N PRO A 51 -9.27 4.73 15.54
CA PRO A 51 -9.37 4.52 14.09
C PRO A 51 -8.41 5.44 13.30
N VAL A 52 -7.53 4.85 12.50
CA VAL A 52 -6.52 5.56 11.70
C VAL A 52 -7.16 6.57 10.76
N LYS A 53 -8.28 6.23 10.15
CA LYS A 53 -9.01 7.09 9.21
C LYS A 53 -9.43 8.42 9.83
N ARG A 54 -9.72 8.44 11.13
CA ARG A 54 -10.24 9.65 11.81
C ARG A 54 -9.16 10.39 12.61
N PHE A 55 -8.26 9.66 13.23
CA PHE A 55 -7.31 10.20 14.20
C PHE A 55 -5.85 10.11 13.74
N GLY A 56 -5.56 9.31 12.72
CA GLY A 56 -4.21 9.19 12.18
C GLY A 56 -3.79 10.45 11.43
N SER A 57 -2.53 10.88 11.62
CA SER A 57 -1.93 11.90 10.78
C SER A 57 -1.85 11.42 9.32
N GLN A 58 -1.70 12.33 8.36
CA GLN A 58 -1.58 11.97 6.93
C GLN A 58 -0.40 11.00 6.71
N GLY A 59 0.74 11.22 7.36
CA GLY A 59 1.89 10.33 7.28
C GLY A 59 1.62 8.95 7.88
N GLN A 60 0.89 8.86 9.01
CA GLN A 60 0.46 7.58 9.58
C GLN A 60 -0.49 6.83 8.65
N GLN A 61 -1.50 7.51 8.08
CA GLN A 61 -2.43 6.91 7.13
C GLN A 61 -1.69 6.35 5.90
N LYS A 62 -0.78 7.13 5.30
CA LYS A 62 0.00 6.68 4.14
C LYS A 62 0.94 5.52 4.49
N SER A 63 1.64 5.59 5.61
CA SER A 63 2.49 4.49 6.10
C SER A 63 1.67 3.20 6.29
N PHE A 64 0.46 3.32 6.82
CA PHE A 64 -0.43 2.18 7.01
C PHE A 64 -0.84 1.55 5.67
N VAL A 65 -1.24 2.36 4.68
CA VAL A 65 -1.58 1.89 3.33
C VAL A 65 -0.39 1.17 2.69
N ILE A 66 0.82 1.73 2.80
CA ILE A 66 2.04 1.10 2.26
C ILE A 66 2.29 -0.23 2.96
N ALA A 67 2.19 -0.29 4.29
CA ALA A 67 2.39 -1.53 5.04
C ALA A 67 1.41 -2.64 4.59
N ILE A 68 0.14 -2.31 4.35
CA ILE A 68 -0.85 -3.25 3.81
C ILE A 68 -0.47 -3.73 2.40
N LYS A 69 -0.01 -2.82 1.54
CA LYS A 69 0.44 -3.18 0.19
C LYS A 69 1.66 -4.09 0.21
N LEU A 70 2.60 -3.86 1.12
CA LEU A 70 3.75 -4.74 1.31
C LEU A 70 3.32 -6.11 1.86
N ALA A 71 2.38 -6.16 2.79
CA ALA A 71 1.81 -7.41 3.27
C ALA A 71 1.07 -8.17 2.15
N GLN A 72 0.34 -7.47 1.28
CA GLN A 72 -0.28 -8.05 0.09
C GLN A 72 0.75 -8.60 -0.88
N PHE A 73 1.87 -7.89 -1.08
CA PHE A 73 3.00 -8.36 -1.90
C PHE A 73 3.55 -9.69 -1.35
N GLU A 74 3.84 -9.74 -0.04
CA GLU A 74 4.35 -10.95 0.63
C GLU A 74 3.36 -12.14 0.49
N TYR A 75 2.09 -11.89 0.74
CA TYR A 75 1.05 -12.89 0.55
C TYR A 75 1.03 -13.41 -0.90
N THR A 76 1.04 -12.50 -1.87
CA THR A 76 1.01 -12.85 -3.29
C THR A 76 2.25 -13.68 -3.69
N ARG A 77 3.43 -13.27 -3.23
CA ARG A 77 4.68 -13.99 -3.44
C ARG A 77 4.57 -15.43 -2.93
N ASN A 78 4.08 -15.60 -1.69
CA ASN A 78 3.98 -16.91 -1.06
C ASN A 78 2.96 -17.83 -1.76
N VAL A 79 1.82 -17.27 -2.21
CA VAL A 79 0.76 -18.04 -2.88
C VAL A 79 1.13 -18.37 -4.34
N LYS A 80 1.77 -17.42 -5.05
CA LYS A 80 2.07 -17.57 -6.48
C LYS A 80 3.44 -18.17 -6.77
N GLY A 81 4.35 -18.21 -5.80
CA GLY A 81 5.70 -18.76 -5.94
C GLY A 81 6.66 -17.90 -6.78
N PHE A 82 6.30 -16.66 -7.11
CA PHE A 82 7.20 -15.71 -7.77
C PHE A 82 7.14 -14.34 -7.08
N LYS A 83 8.17 -13.52 -7.31
CA LYS A 83 8.24 -12.16 -6.76
C LYS A 83 7.47 -11.21 -7.70
N PRO A 84 6.37 -10.59 -7.27
CA PRO A 84 5.66 -9.57 -8.05
C PRO A 84 6.55 -8.36 -8.33
N ILE A 85 6.22 -7.57 -9.35
CA ILE A 85 6.81 -6.25 -9.57
C ILE A 85 6.14 -5.27 -8.60
N LEU A 86 6.93 -4.48 -7.87
CA LEU A 86 6.45 -3.49 -6.93
C LEU A 86 6.57 -2.09 -7.55
N LEU A 87 5.49 -1.34 -7.52
CA LEU A 87 5.44 0.02 -8.06
C LEU A 87 5.11 1.00 -6.92
N PHE A 88 5.98 1.98 -6.72
CA PHE A 88 5.76 3.12 -5.85
C PHE A 88 5.61 4.39 -6.69
N ASP A 89 4.42 4.89 -6.77
CA ASP A 89 4.12 6.14 -7.46
C ASP A 89 4.03 7.27 -6.44
N ASP A 90 4.83 8.33 -6.66
CA ASP A 90 4.89 9.53 -5.81
C ASP A 90 5.08 9.21 -4.31
N ILE A 91 6.08 8.34 -4.01
CA ILE A 91 6.31 7.84 -2.64
C ILE A 91 6.63 8.95 -1.63
N PHE A 92 7.23 10.06 -2.10
CA PHE A 92 7.61 11.18 -1.24
C PHE A 92 6.43 12.09 -0.87
N ASP A 93 5.26 11.96 -1.54
CA ASP A 93 4.10 12.73 -1.15
C ASP A 93 3.62 12.32 0.25
N LYS A 94 3.51 13.29 1.16
CA LYS A 94 3.02 13.12 2.54
C LYS A 94 3.81 12.16 3.44
N LEU A 95 5.01 11.74 3.02
CA LEU A 95 5.97 11.05 3.87
C LEU A 95 7.23 11.89 4.03
N ASP A 96 7.81 11.84 5.22
CA ASP A 96 9.15 12.39 5.45
C ASP A 96 10.23 11.47 4.85
N GLU A 97 11.40 12.06 4.57
CA GLU A 97 12.53 11.35 3.97
C GLU A 97 12.99 10.13 4.79
N SER A 98 12.90 10.21 6.10
CA SER A 98 13.26 9.11 7.00
C SER A 98 12.37 7.89 6.78
N ARG A 99 11.06 8.08 6.66
CA ARG A 99 10.10 7.00 6.39
C ARG A 99 10.28 6.43 4.98
N VAL A 100 10.49 7.29 3.99
CA VAL A 100 10.78 6.83 2.62
C VAL A 100 12.04 5.98 2.62
N SER A 101 13.12 6.43 3.23
CA SER A 101 14.37 5.68 3.34
C SER A 101 14.17 4.31 3.98
N GLN A 102 13.41 4.23 5.07
CA GLN A 102 13.09 2.94 5.72
C GLN A 102 12.30 1.99 4.82
N ILE A 103 11.30 2.51 4.10
CA ILE A 103 10.51 1.70 3.16
C ILE A 103 11.38 1.17 2.04
N VAL A 104 12.20 2.04 1.43
CA VAL A 104 13.04 1.64 0.31
C VAL A 104 14.14 0.68 0.76
N GLN A 105 14.73 0.88 1.94
CA GLN A 105 15.66 -0.07 2.53
C GLN A 105 15.01 -1.44 2.77
N LEU A 106 13.75 -1.47 3.20
CA LEU A 106 13.00 -2.71 3.38
C LEU A 106 12.80 -3.45 2.05
N VAL A 107 12.37 -2.73 0.99
CA VAL A 107 12.08 -3.34 -0.31
C VAL A 107 13.33 -3.62 -1.15
N SER A 108 14.49 -3.13 -0.73
CA SER A 108 15.80 -3.45 -1.33
C SER A 108 16.33 -4.81 -0.91
N GLN A 109 15.68 -5.52 -0.01
CA GLN A 109 16.09 -6.87 0.40
C GLN A 109 15.78 -7.89 -0.70
N ASP A 110 16.52 -9.00 -0.70
CA ASP A 110 16.35 -10.09 -1.67
C ASP A 110 14.95 -10.69 -1.74
N SER A 111 14.14 -10.48 -0.70
CA SER A 111 12.73 -10.91 -0.65
C SER A 111 11.87 -10.21 -1.70
N PHE A 112 12.24 -9.01 -2.11
CA PHE A 112 11.56 -8.25 -3.15
C PHE A 112 12.25 -8.50 -4.51
N GLY A 113 11.48 -8.42 -5.59
CA GLY A 113 11.99 -8.55 -6.95
C GLY A 113 12.33 -7.17 -7.53
N GLN A 114 11.77 -6.89 -8.68
CA GLN A 114 11.95 -5.60 -9.33
C GLN A 114 11.05 -4.55 -8.66
N VAL A 115 11.64 -3.40 -8.32
CA VAL A 115 10.95 -2.27 -7.69
C VAL A 115 11.10 -1.05 -8.60
N PHE A 116 10.00 -0.38 -8.90
CA PHE A 116 9.98 0.90 -9.59
C PHE A 116 9.50 1.98 -8.61
N ILE A 117 10.19 3.12 -8.63
CA ILE A 117 9.84 4.29 -7.81
C ILE A 117 9.75 5.49 -8.75
N SER A 118 8.65 6.23 -8.71
CA SER A 118 8.50 7.50 -9.42
C SER A 118 8.45 8.66 -8.44
N ASP A 119 8.99 9.81 -8.87
CA ASP A 119 8.85 11.10 -8.19
C ASP A 119 9.07 12.23 -9.19
N THR A 120 8.55 13.41 -8.88
CA THR A 120 8.71 14.61 -9.72
C THR A 120 10.01 15.36 -9.44
N GLN A 121 10.72 15.08 -8.35
CA GLN A 121 11.93 15.77 -7.94
C GLN A 121 13.17 14.87 -8.08
N TYR A 122 13.98 15.17 -9.09
CA TYR A 122 15.19 14.43 -9.39
C TYR A 122 16.13 14.28 -8.20
N ASP A 123 16.42 15.37 -7.48
CA ASP A 123 17.37 15.36 -6.35
C ASP A 123 16.97 14.38 -5.23
N ARG A 124 15.67 14.24 -4.98
CA ARG A 124 15.18 13.27 -3.98
C ARG A 124 15.43 11.84 -4.41
N VAL A 125 15.14 11.53 -5.67
CA VAL A 125 15.35 10.19 -6.23
C VAL A 125 16.84 9.86 -6.24
N GLU A 126 17.69 10.80 -6.66
CA GLU A 126 19.14 10.62 -6.71
C GLU A 126 19.73 10.40 -5.31
N ASN A 127 19.36 11.22 -4.33
CA ASN A 127 19.84 11.08 -2.95
C ASN A 127 19.42 9.75 -2.35
N LEU A 128 18.18 9.33 -2.58
CA LEU A 128 17.68 8.04 -2.14
C LEU A 128 18.48 6.91 -2.78
N ALA A 129 18.65 6.93 -4.09
CA ALA A 129 19.35 5.91 -4.85
C ALA A 129 20.81 5.75 -4.39
N LYS A 130 21.53 6.87 -4.17
CA LYS A 130 22.90 6.87 -3.65
C LYS A 130 23.03 6.27 -2.23
N SER A 131 21.96 6.29 -1.46
CA SER A 131 21.95 5.74 -0.10
C SER A 131 21.74 4.22 -0.04
N LEU A 132 21.44 3.59 -1.16
CA LEU A 132 21.08 2.17 -1.21
C LEU A 132 22.30 1.30 -1.59
N PRO A 133 22.53 0.17 -0.91
CA PRO A 133 23.58 -0.78 -1.23
C PRO A 133 23.17 -1.76 -2.34
N ILE A 134 22.46 -1.29 -3.37
CA ILE A 134 21.94 -2.11 -4.46
C ILE A 134 22.18 -1.45 -5.82
N LYS A 135 22.14 -2.26 -6.88
CA LYS A 135 22.16 -1.74 -8.25
C LYS A 135 20.84 -1.07 -8.58
N TYR A 136 20.89 0.12 -9.16
CA TYR A 136 19.72 0.86 -9.60
C TYR A 136 19.94 1.55 -10.93
N HIS A 137 18.89 1.89 -11.63
CA HIS A 137 18.89 2.69 -12.84
C HIS A 137 17.93 3.85 -12.65
N VAL A 138 18.36 5.04 -13.04
CA VAL A 138 17.52 6.26 -13.02
C VAL A 138 17.14 6.61 -14.45
N TRP A 139 15.88 6.92 -14.65
CA TRP A 139 15.30 7.30 -15.92
C TRP A 139 14.55 8.62 -15.79
N GLU A 140 14.78 9.53 -16.70
CA GLU A 140 13.96 10.74 -16.86
C GLU A 140 12.85 10.47 -17.87
N ILE A 141 11.62 10.86 -17.52
CA ILE A 141 10.47 10.73 -18.41
C ILE A 141 10.09 12.13 -18.87
N GLU A 142 10.31 12.42 -20.15
CA GLU A 142 9.98 13.70 -20.76
C GLU A 142 9.17 13.47 -22.04
N SER A 143 7.99 14.08 -22.11
CA SER A 143 7.10 14.02 -23.32
C SER A 143 6.84 12.60 -23.79
N GLY A 144 6.65 11.64 -22.88
CA GLY A 144 6.41 10.23 -23.19
C GLY A 144 7.64 9.42 -23.60
N THR A 145 8.83 10.01 -23.50
CA THR A 145 10.10 9.34 -23.83
C THR A 145 10.90 9.11 -22.53
N ALA A 146 11.43 7.88 -22.36
CA ALA A 146 12.30 7.52 -21.25
C ALA A 146 13.78 7.69 -21.68
N LYS A 147 14.51 8.52 -20.96
CA LYS A 147 15.96 8.75 -21.17
C LYS A 147 16.72 8.21 -19.94
N PRO A 148 17.70 7.30 -20.11
CA PRO A 148 18.50 6.85 -19.00
C PRO A 148 19.37 8.01 -18.49
N LEU A 149 19.29 8.27 -17.20
CA LEU A 149 20.23 9.08 -16.45
C LEU A 149 21.24 8.14 -15.79
N ASN A 150 22.52 8.50 -15.75
CA ASN A 150 23.66 7.65 -15.38
C ASN A 150 23.35 6.57 -14.33
N SER A 151 23.59 5.31 -14.70
CA SER A 151 23.65 4.20 -13.74
C SER A 151 24.96 4.28 -12.96
N LEU A 152 24.91 4.60 -11.68
CA LEU A 152 26.05 4.36 -10.80
C LEU A 152 26.03 2.88 -10.39
N SER A 153 26.88 2.08 -11.04
CA SER A 153 27.22 0.75 -10.54
C SER A 153 28.19 0.92 -9.38
N HIS A 154 27.82 0.50 -8.19
CA HIS A 154 28.84 0.15 -7.19
C HIS A 154 29.43 -1.19 -7.63
N ASP A 155 30.66 -1.14 -8.17
CA ASP A 155 31.53 -2.30 -8.35
C ASP A 155 31.96 -2.85 -6.99
#